data_1acadc797a6b6a294777ec3a500e8355
#
_entry.id   1acadc797a6b6a294777ec3a500e8355
#
_cell.length_a   1.000
_cell.length_b   1.000
_cell.length_c   1.000
_cell.angle_alpha   90.00
_cell.angle_beta   90.00
_cell.angle_gamma   90.00
#
_symmetry.space_group_name_H-M   'P 1'
#
loop_
_entity.id
_entity.type
_entity.pdbx_description
1 polymer ?
#
loop_
_entity_poly.entity_id
_entity_poly.type
_entity_poly.pdbx_seq_one_letter_code
_entity_poly.pdbx_strand_id
1 'polypeptide(L)'
;MQGESRTVETSRAARVMLYSHDTFGLGHLRRSRALAAAITKADPSASALILTGSPVAGRFTFPRRVDHVRLPGVTKRADGSYASQTMGMGIDEVTDLRSGLIRGAAERYDPDILIVDKEPTGFRGELLPTLDCLQRRGRARLVLGLRDVLDEPEVLAAEWARKGAVAATERFYDEIWVYGLRSVYDPTAGLPLSPEAQARMYWTGYLRRDLGPVSAPPEQPYVLITPGGGGDGEAMVSLVLSAYEQDPTLSPRAVLVYGPFLSGDTRAEFERRVAALNGRVTAVGFESEIETLFAGAAGVVCMGGYNTFCEVLSFDQRAVIVPRTVPRLEQWIRASRAEELGLVRMLEESRDGLTPETMINAIRNLPNQPLPSQAIGEGLLDGLDHVTRRVRALLSKTSHQAAE
;
A
#
# COMPACT_ATOMS: atom_id res chain seq x y z
N MET A 1 -34.10 -49.77 -14.30
CA MET A 1 -33.14 -48.68 -14.65
C MET A 1 -33.34 -47.59 -13.60
N GLN A 2 -32.53 -47.63 -12.54
CA GLN A 2 -32.53 -46.59 -11.50
C GLN A 2 -31.46 -45.56 -11.91
N GLY A 3 -31.93 -44.35 -12.24
CA GLY A 3 -31.03 -43.23 -12.52
C GLY A 3 -30.43 -42.70 -11.21
N GLU A 4 -29.14 -42.91 -11.02
CA GLU A 4 -28.36 -42.25 -9.98
C GLU A 4 -28.32 -40.73 -10.29
N SER A 5 -29.10 -39.98 -9.53
CA SER A 5 -28.98 -38.53 -9.46
C SER A 5 -27.64 -38.20 -8.78
N ARG A 6 -26.60 -37.94 -9.56
CA ARG A 6 -25.39 -37.29 -9.06
C ARG A 6 -25.78 -35.87 -8.62
N THR A 7 -25.95 -35.69 -7.33
CA THR A 7 -25.96 -34.39 -6.69
C THR A 7 -24.61 -33.72 -7.00
N VAL A 8 -24.63 -32.76 -7.92
CA VAL A 8 -23.52 -31.86 -8.10
C VAL A 8 -23.45 -31.04 -6.82
N GLU A 9 -22.53 -31.37 -5.92
CA GLU A 9 -22.16 -30.47 -4.83
C GLU A 9 -21.69 -29.16 -5.45
N THR A 10 -22.55 -28.15 -5.38
CA THR A 10 -22.16 -26.79 -5.74
C THR A 10 -21.11 -26.36 -4.75
N SER A 11 -19.84 -26.41 -5.17
CA SER A 11 -18.74 -25.93 -4.35
C SER A 11 -19.03 -24.49 -3.92
N ARG A 12 -18.98 -24.24 -2.61
CA ARG A 12 -19.21 -22.90 -2.05
C ARG A 12 -18.24 -21.90 -2.72
N ALA A 13 -18.77 -20.72 -3.07
CA ALA A 13 -17.98 -19.62 -3.57
C ALA A 13 -16.85 -19.22 -2.60
N ALA A 14 -15.66 -18.97 -3.12
CA ALA A 14 -14.48 -18.65 -2.33
C ALA A 14 -14.65 -17.35 -1.53
N ARG A 15 -14.19 -17.35 -0.29
CA ARG A 15 -14.24 -16.22 0.63
C ARG A 15 -12.84 -15.81 1.04
N VAL A 16 -12.43 -14.58 0.68
CA VAL A 16 -11.13 -14.04 1.02
C VAL A 16 -11.31 -12.91 2.04
N MET A 17 -10.64 -13.01 3.17
CA MET A 17 -10.58 -11.95 4.17
C MET A 17 -9.22 -11.26 4.08
N LEU A 18 -9.21 -9.92 4.17
CA LEU A 18 -7.99 -9.14 4.17
C LEU A 18 -7.93 -8.28 5.44
N TYR A 19 -6.86 -8.39 6.19
CA TYR A 19 -6.59 -7.50 7.31
C TYR A 19 -5.64 -6.38 6.83
N SER A 20 -6.13 -5.15 6.87
CA SER A 20 -5.43 -3.92 6.50
C SER A 20 -4.92 -3.24 7.76
N HIS A 21 -3.59 -3.20 7.95
CA HIS A 21 -2.95 -2.64 9.15
C HIS A 21 -2.96 -1.10 9.10
N ASP A 22 -4.14 -0.50 9.23
CA ASP A 22 -4.31 0.96 9.15
C ASP A 22 -4.21 1.62 10.52
N THR A 23 -3.01 2.05 10.90
CA THR A 23 -2.77 2.92 12.06
C THR A 23 -2.44 4.35 11.64
N PHE A 24 -1.94 4.51 10.40
CA PHE A 24 -1.58 5.81 9.81
C PHE A 24 -1.48 5.69 8.29
N GLY A 25 -2.05 6.64 7.56
CA GLY A 25 -1.97 6.71 6.09
C GLY A 25 -3.03 5.87 5.36
N LEU A 26 -2.90 5.84 4.02
CA LEU A 26 -3.82 5.16 3.10
C LEU A 26 -3.25 3.86 2.50
N GLY A 27 -1.97 3.61 2.74
CA GLY A 27 -1.20 2.62 2.00
C GLY A 27 -1.73 1.20 2.13
N HIS A 28 -2.14 0.81 3.32
CA HIS A 28 -2.62 -0.54 3.60
C HIS A 28 -4.00 -0.78 2.97
N LEU A 29 -4.95 0.15 3.17
CA LEU A 29 -6.29 0.06 2.58
C LEU A 29 -6.24 0.01 1.05
N ARG A 30 -5.46 0.91 0.40
CA ARG A 30 -5.33 0.95 -1.07
C ARG A 30 -4.74 -0.35 -1.61
N ARG A 31 -3.78 -0.95 -0.92
CA ARG A 31 -3.21 -2.25 -1.29
C ARG A 31 -4.24 -3.38 -1.12
N SER A 32 -4.90 -3.48 0.03
CA SER A 32 -5.94 -4.49 0.28
C SER A 32 -7.09 -4.38 -0.73
N ARG A 33 -7.50 -3.15 -1.08
CA ARG A 33 -8.52 -2.90 -2.11
C ARG A 33 -8.07 -3.40 -3.49
N ALA A 34 -6.81 -3.15 -3.89
CA ALA A 34 -6.27 -3.63 -5.17
C ALA A 34 -6.20 -5.16 -5.24
N LEU A 35 -5.76 -5.81 -4.15
CA LEU A 35 -5.75 -7.27 -4.05
C LEU A 35 -7.17 -7.85 -4.14
N ALA A 36 -8.11 -7.32 -3.37
CA ALA A 36 -9.52 -7.75 -3.38
C ALA A 36 -10.16 -7.57 -4.76
N ALA A 37 -9.90 -6.44 -5.43
CA ALA A 37 -10.37 -6.17 -6.78
C ALA A 37 -9.84 -7.20 -7.80
N ALA A 38 -8.54 -7.48 -7.76
CA ALA A 38 -7.92 -8.46 -8.65
C ALA A 38 -8.47 -9.88 -8.43
N ILE A 39 -8.63 -10.29 -7.17
CA ILE A 39 -9.16 -11.61 -6.80
C ILE A 39 -10.59 -11.77 -7.30
N THR A 40 -11.48 -10.81 -7.03
CA THR A 40 -12.90 -10.88 -7.44
C THR A 40 -13.11 -10.67 -8.94
N LYS A 41 -12.17 -10.00 -9.62
CA LYS A 41 -12.12 -9.91 -11.09
C LYS A 41 -11.71 -11.26 -11.72
N ALA A 42 -10.73 -11.93 -11.12
CA ALA A 42 -10.21 -13.22 -11.61
C ALA A 42 -11.15 -14.39 -11.34
N ASP A 43 -11.95 -14.31 -10.27
CA ASP A 43 -13.03 -15.24 -9.93
C ASP A 43 -14.29 -14.45 -9.55
N PRO A 44 -15.24 -14.27 -10.51
CA PRO A 44 -16.47 -13.53 -10.27
C PRO A 44 -17.43 -14.20 -9.26
N SER A 45 -17.19 -15.44 -8.83
CA SER A 45 -17.94 -16.10 -7.76
C SER A 45 -17.38 -15.75 -6.38
N ALA A 46 -16.09 -15.45 -6.28
CA ALA A 46 -15.43 -15.12 -5.02
C ALA A 46 -15.96 -13.83 -4.40
N SER A 47 -15.86 -13.73 -3.08
CA SER A 47 -16.11 -12.50 -2.32
C SER A 47 -14.90 -12.14 -1.46
N ALA A 48 -14.74 -10.86 -1.18
CA ALA A 48 -13.66 -10.37 -0.32
C ALA A 48 -14.20 -9.44 0.77
N LEU A 49 -13.73 -9.62 2.00
CA LEU A 49 -14.05 -8.77 3.15
C LEU A 49 -12.77 -8.12 3.67
N ILE A 50 -12.70 -6.80 3.65
CA ILE A 50 -11.54 -6.03 4.14
C ILE A 50 -11.82 -5.53 5.55
N LEU A 51 -10.95 -5.88 6.50
CA LEU A 51 -10.95 -5.33 7.85
C LEU A 51 -9.96 -4.17 7.90
N THR A 52 -10.42 -2.95 8.20
CA THR A 52 -9.59 -1.74 8.13
C THR A 52 -9.87 -0.79 9.29
N GLY A 53 -8.81 -0.18 9.83
CA GLY A 53 -8.92 0.92 10.79
C GLY A 53 -8.96 2.31 10.13
N SER A 54 -8.94 2.39 8.81
CA SER A 54 -8.85 3.67 8.08
C SER A 54 -10.11 4.52 8.26
N PRO A 55 -9.97 5.79 8.71
CA PRO A 55 -11.11 6.70 8.89
C PRO A 55 -11.73 7.15 7.56
N VAL A 56 -11.03 6.96 6.46
CA VAL A 56 -11.43 7.40 5.12
C VAL A 56 -11.89 6.25 4.21
N ALA A 57 -12.08 5.05 4.77
CA ALA A 57 -12.51 3.88 3.98
C ALA A 57 -13.80 4.16 3.17
N GLY A 58 -14.76 4.86 3.75
CA GLY A 58 -16.03 5.24 3.09
C GLY A 58 -15.90 6.24 1.93
N ARG A 59 -14.70 6.80 1.66
CA ARG A 59 -14.44 7.68 0.51
C ARG A 59 -14.01 6.91 -0.74
N PHE A 60 -13.77 5.61 -0.62
CA PHE A 60 -13.37 4.75 -1.74
C PHE A 60 -14.56 3.95 -2.26
N THR A 61 -14.65 3.83 -3.57
CA THR A 61 -15.55 2.87 -4.22
C THR A 61 -14.94 1.48 -4.14
N PHE A 62 -15.72 0.51 -3.70
CA PHE A 62 -15.32 -0.90 -3.70
C PHE A 62 -15.93 -1.63 -4.90
N PRO A 63 -15.18 -2.57 -5.53
CA PRO A 63 -15.70 -3.37 -6.63
C PRO A 63 -16.84 -4.30 -6.16
N ARG A 64 -17.58 -4.86 -7.11
CA ARG A 64 -18.61 -5.87 -6.80
C ARG A 64 -18.00 -7.01 -5.99
N ARG A 65 -18.74 -7.53 -4.99
CA ARG A 65 -18.35 -8.62 -4.08
C ARG A 65 -17.17 -8.28 -3.16
N VAL A 66 -16.80 -7.01 -3.05
CA VAL A 66 -15.85 -6.52 -2.06
C VAL A 66 -16.58 -5.60 -1.11
N ASP A 67 -16.50 -5.89 0.19
CA ASP A 67 -17.02 -5.03 1.23
C ASP A 67 -15.99 -4.85 2.33
N HIS A 68 -16.25 -3.97 3.30
CA HIS A 68 -15.31 -3.70 4.38
C HIS A 68 -15.99 -3.53 5.73
N VAL A 69 -15.27 -3.88 6.78
CA VAL A 69 -15.61 -3.57 8.17
C VAL A 69 -14.61 -2.54 8.69
N ARG A 70 -15.12 -1.40 9.12
CA ARG A 70 -14.30 -0.39 9.77
C ARG A 70 -14.15 -0.72 11.26
N LEU A 71 -12.91 -1.01 11.65
CA LEU A 71 -12.52 -1.20 13.06
C LEU A 71 -12.39 0.18 13.76
N PRO A 72 -12.57 0.25 15.08
CA PRO A 72 -12.26 1.45 15.85
C PRO A 72 -10.85 1.98 15.53
N GLY A 73 -10.76 3.28 15.21
CA GLY A 73 -9.51 3.90 14.79
C GLY A 73 -8.53 4.06 15.95
N VAL A 74 -7.25 3.87 15.65
CA VAL A 74 -6.14 4.18 16.57
C VAL A 74 -5.22 5.20 15.91
N THR A 75 -4.59 6.04 16.73
CA THR A 75 -3.65 7.05 16.27
C THR A 75 -2.34 6.95 17.04
N LYS A 76 -1.23 7.23 16.36
CA LYS A 76 0.09 7.32 16.98
C LYS A 76 0.32 8.75 17.43
N ARG A 77 0.68 8.95 18.70
CA ARG A 77 1.03 10.25 19.28
C ARG A 77 2.47 10.64 18.96
N ALA A 78 2.82 11.90 19.19
CA ALA A 78 4.16 12.42 19.00
C ALA A 78 5.23 11.72 19.87
N ASP A 79 4.86 11.24 21.06
CA ASP A 79 5.71 10.47 21.96
C ASP A 79 5.89 9.01 21.54
N GLY A 80 5.32 8.60 20.41
CA GLY A 80 5.35 7.23 19.89
C GLY A 80 4.32 6.28 20.48
N SER A 81 3.56 6.68 21.50
CA SER A 81 2.46 5.92 22.10
C SER A 81 1.25 5.88 21.16
N TYR A 82 0.32 4.97 21.43
CA TYR A 82 -0.94 4.87 20.69
C TYR A 82 -2.12 5.27 21.57
N ALA A 83 -3.13 5.85 20.94
CA ALA A 83 -4.39 6.19 21.58
C ALA A 83 -5.58 5.81 20.70
N SER A 84 -6.76 5.68 21.30
CA SER A 84 -8.03 5.67 20.58
C SER A 84 -8.20 6.97 19.80
N GLN A 85 -8.62 6.88 18.56
CA GLN A 85 -8.79 8.05 17.69
C GLN A 85 -10.01 8.90 18.11
N THR A 86 -11.11 8.28 18.48
CA THR A 86 -12.39 8.98 18.71
C THR A 86 -13.18 8.51 19.94
N MET A 87 -12.94 7.29 20.43
CA MET A 87 -13.82 6.67 21.42
C MET A 87 -13.52 7.07 22.87
N GLY A 88 -12.37 7.73 23.16
CA GLY A 88 -11.98 8.07 24.53
C GLY A 88 -11.66 6.88 25.44
N MET A 89 -11.61 5.66 24.89
CA MET A 89 -11.25 4.43 25.61
C MET A 89 -9.73 4.30 25.76
N GLY A 90 -9.29 3.54 26.77
CA GLY A 90 -7.89 3.13 26.89
C GLY A 90 -7.42 2.30 25.68
N ILE A 91 -6.11 2.37 25.38
CA ILE A 91 -5.60 1.69 24.17
C ILE A 91 -5.73 0.17 24.26
N ASP A 92 -5.63 -0.40 25.46
CA ASP A 92 -5.78 -1.84 25.67
C ASP A 92 -7.23 -2.28 25.47
N GLU A 93 -8.21 -1.50 25.98
CA GLU A 93 -9.65 -1.73 25.76
C GLU A 93 -10.03 -1.65 24.28
N VAL A 94 -9.48 -0.66 23.55
CA VAL A 94 -9.69 -0.54 22.09
C VAL A 94 -9.08 -1.71 21.36
N THR A 95 -7.88 -2.15 21.76
CA THR A 95 -7.21 -3.31 21.13
C THR A 95 -8.02 -4.58 21.36
N ASP A 96 -8.55 -4.78 22.55
CA ASP A 96 -9.38 -5.95 22.88
C ASP A 96 -10.72 -5.94 22.10
N LEU A 97 -11.39 -4.77 22.06
CA LEU A 97 -12.60 -4.59 21.25
C LEU A 97 -12.33 -4.90 19.77
N ARG A 98 -11.23 -4.38 19.20
CA ARG A 98 -10.84 -4.65 17.81
C ARG A 98 -10.58 -6.14 17.59
N SER A 99 -9.86 -6.77 18.52
CA SER A 99 -9.58 -8.22 18.48
C SER A 99 -10.86 -9.05 18.45
N GLY A 100 -11.83 -8.70 19.31
CA GLY A 100 -13.14 -9.33 19.33
C GLY A 100 -13.94 -9.16 18.05
N LEU A 101 -13.93 -7.96 17.46
CA LEU A 101 -14.59 -7.67 16.17
C LEU A 101 -13.96 -8.46 15.02
N ILE A 102 -12.62 -8.50 14.95
CA ILE A 102 -11.88 -9.24 13.93
C ILE A 102 -12.20 -10.73 14.03
N ARG A 103 -12.12 -11.27 15.23
CA ARG A 103 -12.43 -12.70 15.46
C ARG A 103 -13.88 -13.03 15.13
N GLY A 104 -14.83 -12.21 15.60
CA GLY A 104 -16.25 -12.41 15.28
C GLY A 104 -16.55 -12.36 13.79
N ALA A 105 -15.91 -11.43 13.06
CA ALA A 105 -16.01 -11.36 11.60
C ALA A 105 -15.42 -12.62 10.94
N ALA A 106 -14.24 -13.07 11.35
CA ALA A 106 -13.60 -14.26 10.82
C ALA A 106 -14.42 -15.54 11.07
N GLU A 107 -14.99 -15.69 12.26
CA GLU A 107 -15.84 -16.84 12.62
C GLU A 107 -17.12 -16.91 11.80
N ARG A 108 -17.74 -15.77 11.46
CA ARG A 108 -19.00 -15.70 10.71
C ARG A 108 -18.81 -15.67 9.21
N TYR A 109 -17.81 -14.94 8.75
CA TYR A 109 -17.46 -14.90 7.33
C TYR A 109 -16.86 -16.23 6.86
N ASP A 110 -16.17 -16.95 7.77
CA ASP A 110 -15.57 -18.27 7.55
C ASP A 110 -14.71 -18.28 6.27
N PRO A 111 -13.59 -17.52 6.26
CA PRO A 111 -12.78 -17.34 5.06
C PRO A 111 -12.06 -18.63 4.66
N ASP A 112 -11.87 -18.81 3.35
CA ASP A 112 -10.99 -19.84 2.79
C ASP A 112 -9.52 -19.37 2.78
N ILE A 113 -9.31 -18.03 2.69
CA ILE A 113 -7.99 -17.39 2.77
C ILE A 113 -8.10 -16.14 3.63
N LEU A 114 -7.15 -15.96 4.57
CA LEU A 114 -6.90 -14.71 5.27
C LEU A 114 -5.55 -14.14 4.80
N ILE A 115 -5.56 -12.94 4.23
CA ILE A 115 -4.36 -12.20 3.85
C ILE A 115 -4.13 -11.10 4.89
N VAL A 116 -3.00 -11.17 5.60
CA VAL A 116 -2.60 -10.19 6.61
C VAL A 116 -1.55 -9.26 6.01
N ASP A 117 -1.80 -7.96 6.06
CA ASP A 117 -0.92 -6.96 5.46
C ASP A 117 0.11 -6.45 6.47
N LYS A 118 1.38 -6.70 6.21
CA LYS A 118 2.59 -6.19 6.86
C LYS A 118 2.88 -6.73 8.27
N GLU A 119 1.92 -6.64 9.20
CA GLU A 119 2.16 -6.94 10.63
C GLU A 119 1.64 -8.33 10.97
N PRO A 120 2.53 -9.33 11.19
CA PRO A 120 2.12 -10.74 11.36
C PRO A 120 1.15 -10.98 12.52
N THR A 121 1.22 -10.18 13.57
CA THR A 121 0.33 -10.29 14.74
C THR A 121 -0.77 -9.22 14.74
N GLY A 122 -0.82 -8.35 13.72
CA GLY A 122 -1.70 -7.19 13.70
C GLY A 122 -1.25 -6.08 14.66
N PHE A 123 -2.10 -5.08 14.83
CA PHE A 123 -1.84 -4.00 15.78
C PHE A 123 -1.85 -4.55 17.21
N ARG A 124 -0.71 -4.41 17.92
CA ARG A 124 -0.51 -4.87 19.31
C ARG A 124 -0.95 -6.33 19.58
N GLY A 125 -0.86 -7.20 18.59
CA GLY A 125 -1.23 -8.60 18.75
C GLY A 125 -2.72 -8.91 18.57
N GLU A 126 -3.55 -7.96 18.15
CA GLU A 126 -5.01 -8.13 18.03
C GLU A 126 -5.45 -9.27 17.09
N LEU A 127 -4.57 -9.71 16.18
CA LEU A 127 -4.85 -10.85 15.29
C LEU A 127 -4.61 -12.21 15.93
N LEU A 128 -3.80 -12.32 16.97
CA LEU A 128 -3.40 -13.62 17.53
C LEU A 128 -4.58 -14.54 17.87
N PRO A 129 -5.68 -14.06 18.52
CA PRO A 129 -6.85 -14.92 18.79
C PRO A 129 -7.55 -15.40 17.51
N THR A 130 -7.53 -14.60 16.45
CA THR A 130 -8.13 -14.96 15.15
C THR A 130 -7.28 -15.97 14.40
N LEU A 131 -5.96 -15.75 14.33
CA LEU A 131 -5.00 -16.67 13.70
C LEU A 131 -5.08 -18.06 14.36
N ASP A 132 -5.10 -18.11 15.68
CA ASP A 132 -5.20 -19.33 16.47
C ASP A 132 -6.54 -20.05 16.24
N CYS A 133 -7.63 -19.30 16.14
CA CYS A 133 -8.96 -19.85 15.84
C CYS A 133 -9.01 -20.44 14.42
N LEU A 134 -8.52 -19.72 13.41
CA LEU A 134 -8.54 -20.19 12.03
C LEU A 134 -7.61 -21.38 11.82
N GLN A 135 -6.42 -21.38 12.46
CA GLN A 135 -5.49 -22.49 12.41
C GLN A 135 -6.12 -23.78 13.02
N ARG A 136 -6.79 -23.67 14.19
CA ARG A 136 -7.48 -24.81 14.80
C ARG A 136 -8.62 -25.35 13.95
N ARG A 137 -9.33 -24.49 13.20
CA ARG A 137 -10.37 -24.93 12.25
C ARG A 137 -9.78 -25.63 11.03
N GLY A 138 -8.52 -25.40 10.69
CA GLY A 138 -7.77 -26.08 9.65
C GLY A 138 -8.23 -25.80 8.21
N ARG A 139 -9.23 -24.93 8.01
CA ARG A 139 -9.82 -24.66 6.71
C ARG A 139 -9.16 -23.48 5.99
N ALA A 140 -8.96 -22.37 6.70
CA ALA A 140 -8.41 -21.14 6.11
C ALA A 140 -6.91 -21.28 5.84
N ARG A 141 -6.47 -20.85 4.67
CA ARG A 141 -5.05 -20.61 4.38
C ARG A 141 -4.67 -19.21 4.85
N LEU A 142 -3.58 -19.12 5.58
CA LEU A 142 -3.11 -17.87 6.18
C LEU A 142 -1.91 -17.34 5.38
N VAL A 143 -2.03 -16.13 4.86
CA VAL A 143 -1.03 -15.49 4.01
C VAL A 143 -0.55 -14.19 4.65
N LEU A 144 0.76 -14.01 4.76
CA LEU A 144 1.37 -12.75 5.15
C LEU A 144 1.81 -11.99 3.91
N GLY A 145 1.27 -10.78 3.72
CA GLY A 145 1.65 -9.88 2.63
C GLY A 145 2.65 -8.83 3.08
N LEU A 146 3.83 -8.80 2.50
CA LEU A 146 4.90 -7.84 2.79
C LEU A 146 5.12 -6.90 1.62
N ARG A 147 5.43 -5.62 1.90
CA ARG A 147 5.90 -4.69 0.88
C ARG A 147 7.34 -5.02 0.47
N ASP A 148 7.75 -4.47 -0.66
CA ASP A 148 9.11 -4.52 -1.18
C ASP A 148 10.19 -4.07 -0.18
N VAL A 149 9.91 -3.01 0.59
CA VAL A 149 10.77 -2.47 1.65
C VAL A 149 9.94 -2.24 2.90
N LEU A 150 10.40 -2.73 4.04
CA LEU A 150 9.74 -2.52 5.35
C LEU A 150 10.42 -1.44 6.17
N ASP A 151 11.74 -1.57 6.36
CA ASP A 151 12.64 -0.62 7.01
C ASP A 151 14.10 -1.07 6.80
N GLU A 152 15.06 -0.42 7.47
CA GLU A 152 16.42 -0.92 7.59
C GLU A 152 16.46 -2.30 8.26
N PRO A 153 17.35 -3.22 7.84
CA PRO A 153 17.40 -4.59 8.35
C PRO A 153 17.53 -4.69 9.87
N GLU A 154 18.41 -3.89 10.48
CA GLU A 154 18.65 -3.91 11.92
C GLU A 154 17.46 -3.38 12.72
N VAL A 155 16.87 -2.27 12.27
CA VAL A 155 15.67 -1.68 12.89
C VAL A 155 14.50 -2.65 12.79
N LEU A 156 14.32 -3.26 11.63
CA LEU A 156 13.27 -4.24 11.38
C LEU A 156 13.45 -5.49 12.25
N ALA A 157 14.67 -6.03 12.33
CA ALA A 157 14.97 -7.21 13.16
C ALA A 157 14.67 -6.95 14.64
N ALA A 158 15.08 -5.80 15.17
CA ALA A 158 14.78 -5.41 16.55
C ALA A 158 13.26 -5.24 16.79
N GLU A 159 12.55 -4.63 15.84
CA GLU A 159 11.08 -4.47 15.91
C GLU A 159 10.38 -5.83 15.91
N TRP A 160 10.75 -6.72 14.99
CA TRP A 160 10.15 -8.05 14.84
C TRP A 160 10.44 -8.95 16.05
N ALA A 161 11.65 -8.89 16.61
CA ALA A 161 12.00 -9.61 17.83
C ALA A 161 11.12 -9.16 19.01
N ARG A 162 10.99 -7.85 19.23
CA ARG A 162 10.16 -7.29 20.30
C ARG A 162 8.68 -7.68 20.17
N LYS A 163 8.17 -7.79 18.94
CA LYS A 163 6.76 -8.13 18.65
C LYS A 163 6.49 -9.63 18.57
N GLY A 164 7.51 -10.49 18.66
CA GLY A 164 7.38 -11.92 18.40
C GLY A 164 6.95 -12.23 16.96
N ALA A 165 7.25 -11.34 16.01
CA ALA A 165 6.74 -11.41 14.65
C ALA A 165 7.33 -12.58 13.85
N VAL A 166 8.61 -12.94 14.10
CA VAL A 166 9.24 -14.11 13.48
C VAL A 166 8.53 -15.38 13.90
N ALA A 167 8.35 -15.61 15.20
CA ALA A 167 7.67 -16.80 15.72
C ALA A 167 6.21 -16.90 15.22
N ALA A 168 5.50 -15.77 15.15
CA ALA A 168 4.15 -15.74 14.61
C ALA A 168 4.12 -16.06 13.11
N THR A 169 5.09 -15.55 12.34
CA THR A 169 5.22 -15.83 10.91
C THR A 169 5.46 -17.31 10.66
N GLU A 170 6.34 -17.93 11.42
CA GLU A 170 6.66 -19.35 11.29
C GLU A 170 5.51 -20.27 11.72
N ARG A 171 4.82 -19.87 12.81
CA ARG A 171 3.73 -20.68 13.37
C ARG A 171 2.46 -20.66 12.55
N PHE A 172 2.05 -19.48 12.06
CA PHE A 172 0.69 -19.30 11.55
C PHE A 172 0.57 -19.30 10.03
N TYR A 173 1.56 -18.76 9.30
CA TYR A 173 1.38 -18.45 7.89
C TYR A 173 1.80 -19.59 6.96
N ASP A 174 0.88 -20.00 6.09
CA ASP A 174 1.14 -20.98 5.03
C ASP A 174 2.03 -20.41 3.92
N GLU A 175 1.89 -19.12 3.61
CA GLU A 175 2.67 -18.43 2.60
C GLU A 175 3.01 -17.00 3.02
N ILE A 176 4.14 -16.50 2.51
CA ILE A 176 4.59 -15.12 2.66
C ILE A 176 4.72 -14.52 1.26
N TRP A 177 3.89 -13.51 0.95
CA TRP A 177 3.92 -12.86 -0.34
C TRP A 177 4.66 -11.52 -0.24
N VAL A 178 5.72 -11.35 -1.04
CA VAL A 178 6.44 -10.09 -1.13
C VAL A 178 5.98 -9.35 -2.40
N TYR A 179 5.36 -8.21 -2.21
CA TYR A 179 4.86 -7.35 -3.30
C TYR A 179 5.98 -6.51 -3.89
N GLY A 180 6.90 -7.14 -4.57
CA GLY A 180 8.09 -6.58 -5.17
C GLY A 180 8.93 -7.67 -5.83
N LEU A 181 10.10 -7.30 -6.34
CA LEU A 181 11.07 -8.23 -6.93
C LEU A 181 12.29 -8.36 -6.00
N ARG A 182 12.77 -9.59 -5.84
CA ARG A 182 13.97 -9.86 -5.05
C ARG A 182 15.21 -9.14 -5.59
N SER A 183 15.29 -8.98 -6.91
CA SER A 183 16.35 -8.22 -7.58
C SER A 183 16.36 -6.73 -7.24
N VAL A 184 15.23 -6.17 -6.81
CA VAL A 184 15.13 -4.79 -6.34
C VAL A 184 15.57 -4.69 -4.89
N TYR A 185 14.88 -5.41 -3.99
CA TYR A 185 15.24 -5.42 -2.57
C TYR A 185 14.61 -6.62 -1.85
N ASP A 186 15.31 -7.20 -0.87
CA ASP A 186 14.79 -8.24 0.01
C ASP A 186 14.37 -7.63 1.36
N PRO A 187 13.06 -7.43 1.62
CA PRO A 187 12.59 -6.82 2.87
C PRO A 187 12.78 -7.71 4.10
N THR A 188 13.17 -8.96 3.91
CA THR A 188 13.42 -9.91 5.01
C THR A 188 14.90 -10.13 5.27
N ALA A 189 15.78 -9.43 4.54
CA ALA A 189 17.22 -9.46 4.80
C ALA A 189 17.51 -9.07 6.26
N GLY A 190 18.26 -9.90 6.96
CA GLY A 190 18.56 -9.71 8.38
C GLY A 190 17.50 -10.24 9.36
N LEU A 191 16.33 -10.71 8.91
CA LEU A 191 15.39 -11.42 9.78
C LEU A 191 15.83 -12.88 9.97
N PRO A 192 15.78 -13.41 11.21
CA PRO A 192 16.15 -14.79 11.50
C PRO A 192 14.99 -15.77 11.15
N LEU A 193 14.54 -15.74 9.90
CA LEU A 193 13.54 -16.68 9.39
C LEU A 193 14.19 -18.04 9.12
N SER A 194 13.54 -19.12 9.53
CA SER A 194 13.97 -20.49 9.23
C SER A 194 13.98 -20.77 7.72
N PRO A 195 14.77 -21.77 7.25
CA PRO A 195 14.73 -22.21 5.86
C PRO A 195 13.32 -22.59 5.39
N GLU A 196 12.52 -23.20 6.26
CA GLU A 196 11.13 -23.59 6.01
C GLU A 196 10.24 -22.36 5.80
N ALA A 197 10.42 -21.29 6.58
CA ALA A 197 9.70 -20.03 6.39
C ALA A 197 10.13 -19.34 5.09
N GLN A 198 11.43 -19.33 4.80
CA GLN A 198 11.95 -18.79 3.53
C GLN A 198 11.44 -19.55 2.31
N ALA A 199 11.28 -20.88 2.39
CA ALA A 199 10.74 -21.70 1.31
C ALA A 199 9.25 -21.41 1.01
N ARG A 200 8.53 -20.77 1.94
CA ARG A 200 7.14 -20.32 1.78
C ARG A 200 7.01 -18.90 1.23
N MET A 201 8.13 -18.24 0.88
CA MET A 201 8.13 -16.90 0.33
C MET A 201 7.90 -16.92 -1.18
N TYR A 202 7.01 -16.03 -1.66
CA TYR A 202 6.67 -15.82 -3.06
C TYR A 202 6.84 -14.36 -3.42
N TRP A 203 7.71 -14.08 -4.38
CA TRP A 203 7.93 -12.77 -4.95
C TRP A 203 6.93 -12.53 -6.07
N THR A 204 6.01 -11.60 -5.84
CA THR A 204 4.89 -11.41 -6.77
C THR A 204 5.18 -10.42 -7.89
N GLY A 205 6.15 -9.54 -7.72
CA GLY A 205 6.26 -8.30 -8.48
C GLY A 205 5.40 -7.18 -7.86
N TYR A 206 5.54 -5.97 -8.40
CA TYR A 206 4.77 -4.81 -7.93
C TYR A 206 3.30 -4.91 -8.37
N LEU A 207 2.42 -4.38 -7.52
CA LEU A 207 0.98 -4.43 -7.75
C LEU A 207 0.58 -3.34 -8.75
N ARG A 208 0.36 -3.70 -10.00
CA ARG A 208 -0.09 -2.80 -11.07
C ARG A 208 -1.32 -2.00 -10.65
N ARG A 209 -1.38 -0.76 -11.10
CA ARG A 209 -2.55 0.11 -11.00
C ARG A 209 -3.18 0.27 -12.38
N ASP A 210 -4.48 0.08 -12.45
CA ASP A 210 -5.26 0.30 -13.67
C ASP A 210 -6.02 1.62 -13.54
N LEU A 211 -6.35 2.24 -14.68
CA LEU A 211 -7.30 3.35 -14.71
C LEU A 211 -8.67 2.85 -14.24
N GLY A 212 -9.25 3.58 -13.30
CA GLY A 212 -10.66 3.44 -12.96
C GLY A 212 -11.59 3.90 -14.09
N PRO A 213 -12.92 3.91 -13.90
CA PRO A 213 -13.85 4.51 -14.82
C PRO A 213 -13.55 6.03 -14.91
N VAL A 214 -13.18 6.45 -16.09
CA VAL A 214 -12.38 7.63 -16.42
C VAL A 214 -13.04 8.97 -16.11
N SER A 215 -12.41 9.75 -15.25
CA SER A 215 -12.39 11.22 -15.36
C SER A 215 -11.33 11.60 -16.40
N ALA A 216 -11.61 12.54 -17.30
CA ALA A 216 -10.60 12.98 -18.25
C ALA A 216 -9.45 13.72 -17.52
N PRO A 217 -8.17 13.43 -17.82
CA PRO A 217 -7.07 14.19 -17.26
C PRO A 217 -7.11 15.64 -17.73
N PRO A 218 -6.46 16.58 -17.02
CA PRO A 218 -6.34 17.97 -17.49
C PRO A 218 -5.77 18.04 -18.91
N GLU A 219 -6.36 18.90 -19.76
CA GLU A 219 -5.99 19.00 -21.20
C GLU A 219 -4.55 19.47 -21.46
N GLN A 220 -3.95 20.23 -20.52
CA GLN A 220 -2.59 20.76 -20.68
C GLN A 220 -1.58 19.93 -19.91
N PRO A 221 -0.34 19.77 -20.41
CA PRO A 221 0.72 19.09 -19.67
C PRO A 221 0.94 19.65 -18.28
N TYR A 222 1.14 18.79 -17.29
CA TYR A 222 1.41 19.18 -15.91
C TYR A 222 2.36 18.19 -15.23
N VAL A 223 3.04 18.67 -14.20
CA VAL A 223 3.72 17.81 -13.23
C VAL A 223 2.75 17.50 -12.09
N LEU A 224 2.55 16.22 -11.80
CA LEU A 224 1.75 15.80 -10.65
C LEU A 224 2.61 15.85 -9.39
N ILE A 225 2.14 16.56 -8.37
CA ILE A 225 2.79 16.64 -7.07
C ILE A 225 1.93 15.89 -6.06
N THR A 226 2.47 14.83 -5.45
CA THR A 226 1.71 14.05 -4.47
C THR A 226 2.57 13.55 -3.31
N PRO A 227 2.31 14.01 -2.08
CA PRO A 227 2.92 13.48 -0.87
C PRO A 227 2.29 12.13 -0.41
N GLY A 228 1.31 11.59 -1.16
CA GLY A 228 0.56 10.40 -0.77
C GLY A 228 -0.53 10.71 0.26
N GLY A 229 -0.41 10.17 1.49
CA GLY A 229 -1.39 10.45 2.55
C GLY A 229 -1.42 11.89 3.04
N GLY A 230 -0.35 12.63 2.87
CA GLY A 230 -0.22 14.05 3.18
C GLY A 230 0.24 14.38 4.61
N GLY A 231 0.27 13.42 5.52
CA GLY A 231 0.58 13.67 6.93
C GLY A 231 2.06 13.98 7.23
N ASP A 232 2.95 13.67 6.31
CA ASP A 232 4.42 13.83 6.44
C ASP A 232 5.05 14.49 5.19
N GLY A 233 4.25 15.00 4.27
CA GLY A 233 4.70 15.55 2.99
C GLY A 233 4.90 17.04 2.94
N GLU A 234 4.78 17.76 4.04
CA GLU A 234 4.81 19.22 4.10
C GLU A 234 6.10 19.82 3.53
N ALA A 235 7.26 19.27 3.92
CA ALA A 235 8.56 19.76 3.45
C ALA A 235 8.71 19.64 1.93
N MET A 236 8.32 18.51 1.34
CA MET A 236 8.38 18.31 -0.11
C MET A 236 7.43 19.27 -0.85
N VAL A 237 6.19 19.42 -0.38
CA VAL A 237 5.22 20.34 -0.99
C VAL A 237 5.71 21.78 -0.90
N SER A 238 6.22 22.20 0.26
CA SER A 238 6.81 23.54 0.45
C SER A 238 7.97 23.79 -0.50
N LEU A 239 8.86 22.80 -0.67
CA LEU A 239 10.00 22.89 -1.59
C LEU A 239 9.54 23.08 -3.04
N VAL A 240 8.53 22.31 -3.49
CA VAL A 240 7.99 22.48 -4.85
C VAL A 240 7.31 23.83 -5.03
N LEU A 241 6.50 24.30 -4.08
CA LEU A 241 5.88 25.62 -4.14
C LEU A 241 6.95 26.72 -4.23
N SER A 242 8.01 26.64 -3.42
CA SER A 242 9.12 27.59 -3.47
C SER A 242 9.83 27.58 -4.82
N ALA A 243 9.95 26.44 -5.49
CA ALA A 243 10.50 26.38 -6.85
C ALA A 243 9.65 27.16 -7.86
N TYR A 244 8.30 27.00 -7.82
CA TYR A 244 7.39 27.76 -8.68
C TYR A 244 7.30 29.25 -8.31
N GLU A 245 7.51 29.61 -7.05
CA GLU A 245 7.58 31.01 -6.59
C GLU A 245 8.85 31.69 -7.09
N GLN A 246 9.99 31.00 -6.98
CA GLN A 246 11.31 31.57 -7.35
C GLN A 246 11.47 31.70 -8.85
N ASP A 247 10.92 30.78 -9.66
CA ASP A 247 11.06 30.80 -11.12
C ASP A 247 9.69 30.95 -11.82
N PRO A 248 9.36 32.21 -12.25
CA PRO A 248 8.12 32.47 -13.00
C PRO A 248 8.00 31.74 -14.34
N THR A 249 9.13 31.27 -14.89
CA THR A 249 9.19 30.56 -16.19
C THR A 249 9.14 29.04 -16.06
N LEU A 250 9.10 28.51 -14.83
CA LEU A 250 9.09 27.06 -14.60
C LEU A 250 7.86 26.41 -15.22
N SER A 251 8.11 25.47 -16.11
CA SER A 251 7.13 24.72 -16.91
C SER A 251 7.46 23.21 -16.86
N PRO A 252 6.46 22.33 -17.02
CA PRO A 252 5.03 22.62 -17.12
C PRO A 252 4.41 23.10 -15.80
N ARG A 253 3.12 23.53 -15.85
CA ARG A 253 2.34 23.82 -14.63
C ARG A 253 2.28 22.60 -13.70
N ALA A 254 1.91 22.78 -12.44
CA ALA A 254 1.75 21.68 -11.50
C ALA A 254 0.29 21.45 -11.09
N VAL A 255 -0.04 20.20 -10.84
CA VAL A 255 -1.26 19.76 -10.14
C VAL A 255 -0.83 19.15 -8.82
N LEU A 256 -1.20 19.78 -7.72
CA LEU A 256 -0.86 19.37 -6.36
C LEU A 256 -2.05 18.63 -5.71
N VAL A 257 -1.85 17.41 -5.25
CA VAL A 257 -2.84 16.66 -4.47
C VAL A 257 -2.37 16.61 -3.02
N TYR A 258 -3.04 17.31 -2.10
CA TYR A 258 -2.61 17.43 -0.71
C TYR A 258 -2.63 16.10 0.07
N GLY A 259 -3.61 15.26 -0.19
CA GLY A 259 -3.91 14.08 0.63
C GLY A 259 -4.81 14.40 1.84
N PRO A 260 -5.45 13.37 2.43
CA PRO A 260 -6.51 13.57 3.42
C PRO A 260 -6.00 13.84 4.85
N PHE A 261 -4.70 13.71 5.11
CA PHE A 261 -4.11 13.83 6.46
C PHE A 261 -3.26 15.09 6.64
N LEU A 262 -3.23 15.99 5.66
CA LEU A 262 -2.58 17.29 5.81
C LEU A 262 -3.32 18.13 6.87
N SER A 263 -2.58 18.80 7.77
CA SER A 263 -3.18 19.64 8.81
C SER A 263 -3.96 20.82 8.19
N GLY A 264 -5.00 21.28 8.89
CA GLY A 264 -5.79 22.41 8.41
C GLY A 264 -4.97 23.70 8.24
N ASP A 265 -4.05 23.95 9.17
CA ASP A 265 -3.20 25.15 9.15
C ASP A 265 -2.20 25.12 7.99
N THR A 266 -1.49 23.99 7.81
CA THR A 266 -0.57 23.79 6.68
C THR A 266 -1.31 23.86 5.34
N ARG A 267 -2.53 23.30 5.28
CA ARG A 267 -3.35 23.38 4.08
C ARG A 267 -3.71 24.82 3.75
N ALA A 268 -4.16 25.60 4.73
CA ALA A 268 -4.51 27.02 4.54
C ALA A 268 -3.29 27.85 4.08
N GLU A 269 -2.10 27.54 4.58
CA GLU A 269 -0.86 28.16 4.11
C GLU A 269 -0.58 27.82 2.64
N PHE A 270 -0.63 26.55 2.27
CA PHE A 270 -0.37 26.13 0.90
C PHE A 270 -1.43 26.66 -0.08
N GLU A 271 -2.70 26.74 0.30
CA GLU A 271 -3.76 27.34 -0.52
C GLU A 271 -3.48 28.81 -0.81
N ARG A 272 -2.96 29.58 0.17
CA ARG A 272 -2.52 30.98 -0.07
C ARG A 272 -1.37 31.07 -1.06
N ARG A 273 -0.34 30.21 -0.92
CA ARG A 273 0.81 30.16 -1.82
C ARG A 273 0.39 29.78 -3.24
N VAL A 274 -0.47 28.76 -3.38
CA VAL A 274 -1.04 28.33 -4.67
C VAL A 274 -1.82 29.46 -5.35
N ALA A 275 -2.65 30.20 -4.60
CA ALA A 275 -3.41 31.34 -5.14
C ALA A 275 -2.49 32.44 -5.70
N ALA A 276 -1.36 32.71 -5.04
CA ALA A 276 -0.36 33.70 -5.51
C ALA A 276 0.35 33.28 -6.80
N LEU A 277 0.32 32.00 -7.17
CA LEU A 277 0.97 31.46 -8.37
C LEU A 277 0.13 31.60 -9.64
N ASN A 278 -1.05 32.22 -9.59
CA ASN A 278 -1.85 32.61 -10.76
C ASN A 278 -2.08 31.46 -11.76
N GLY A 279 -2.45 30.28 -11.28
CA GLY A 279 -2.78 29.09 -12.10
C GLY A 279 -1.56 28.28 -12.59
N ARG A 280 -0.33 28.67 -12.27
CA ARG A 280 0.87 27.84 -12.54
C ARG A 280 0.90 26.58 -11.67
N VAL A 281 0.29 26.64 -10.51
CA VAL A 281 -0.01 25.49 -9.66
C VAL A 281 -1.50 25.51 -9.35
N THR A 282 -2.15 24.35 -9.52
CA THR A 282 -3.54 24.12 -9.07
C THR A 282 -3.52 23.03 -8.01
N ALA A 283 -4.44 23.10 -7.04
CA ALA A 283 -4.47 22.15 -5.93
C ALA A 283 -5.80 21.41 -5.82
N VAL A 284 -5.71 20.12 -5.46
CA VAL A 284 -6.83 19.23 -5.16
C VAL A 284 -6.66 18.72 -3.74
N GLY A 285 -7.73 18.76 -2.95
CA GLY A 285 -7.66 18.35 -1.54
C GLY A 285 -7.42 16.86 -1.34
N PHE A 286 -8.23 16.05 -1.98
CA PHE A 286 -8.13 14.58 -1.99
C PHE A 286 -8.74 14.04 -3.28
N GLU A 287 -8.03 13.13 -3.92
CA GLU A 287 -8.50 12.42 -5.10
C GLU A 287 -8.49 10.90 -4.83
N SER A 288 -9.66 10.29 -4.90
CA SER A 288 -9.82 8.85 -4.69
C SER A 288 -9.37 8.02 -5.89
N GLU A 289 -9.43 8.60 -7.09
CA GLU A 289 -9.03 8.01 -8.38
C GLU A 289 -7.80 8.74 -8.94
N ILE A 290 -6.76 8.89 -8.11
CA ILE A 290 -5.53 9.61 -8.45
C ILE A 290 -4.82 9.01 -9.69
N GLU A 291 -5.14 7.78 -10.04
CA GLU A 291 -4.63 7.06 -11.20
C GLU A 291 -4.86 7.85 -12.51
N THR A 292 -5.98 8.56 -12.62
CA THR A 292 -6.28 9.44 -13.77
C THR A 292 -5.27 10.60 -13.86
N LEU A 293 -4.89 11.17 -12.72
CA LEU A 293 -3.89 12.24 -12.69
C LEU A 293 -2.49 11.70 -13.01
N PHE A 294 -2.16 10.48 -12.60
CA PHE A 294 -0.90 9.86 -13.00
C PHE A 294 -0.83 9.64 -14.51
N ALA A 295 -1.89 9.10 -15.11
CA ALA A 295 -1.92 8.80 -16.53
C ALA A 295 -1.77 10.04 -17.43
N GLY A 296 -2.27 11.20 -16.98
CA GLY A 296 -2.18 12.46 -17.73
C GLY A 296 -0.97 13.33 -17.42
N ALA A 297 -0.13 12.95 -16.46
CA ALA A 297 1.01 13.74 -16.05
C ALA A 297 2.16 13.67 -17.07
N ALA A 298 2.89 14.78 -17.24
CA ALA A 298 4.16 14.81 -17.97
C ALA A 298 5.34 14.31 -17.11
N GLY A 299 5.14 14.22 -15.82
CA GLY A 299 6.06 13.68 -14.82
C GLY A 299 5.49 13.84 -13.41
N VAL A 300 6.15 13.26 -12.43
CA VAL A 300 5.66 13.18 -11.05
C VAL A 300 6.74 13.65 -10.07
N VAL A 301 6.35 14.44 -9.07
CA VAL A 301 7.16 14.68 -7.86
C VAL A 301 6.44 14.07 -6.67
N CYS A 302 7.09 13.18 -5.94
CA CYS A 302 6.46 12.46 -4.84
C CYS A 302 7.48 12.03 -3.78
N MET A 303 6.96 11.42 -2.69
CA MET A 303 7.82 10.89 -1.60
C MET A 303 8.22 9.42 -1.80
N GLY A 304 7.69 8.72 -2.78
CA GLY A 304 8.04 7.33 -3.05
C GLY A 304 7.46 6.31 -2.07
N GLY A 305 6.29 6.58 -1.45
CA GLY A 305 5.54 5.56 -0.73
C GLY A 305 5.17 4.39 -1.66
N TYR A 306 5.02 3.17 -1.12
CA TYR A 306 4.81 1.95 -1.92
C TYR A 306 3.73 2.09 -3.01
N ASN A 307 2.53 2.60 -2.68
CA ASN A 307 1.46 2.74 -3.68
C ASN A 307 1.80 3.76 -4.75
N THR A 308 2.35 4.92 -4.35
CA THR A 308 2.78 5.96 -5.29
C THR A 308 3.88 5.45 -6.22
N PHE A 309 4.80 4.63 -5.69
CA PHE A 309 5.81 3.98 -6.51
C PHE A 309 5.18 2.99 -7.51
N CYS A 310 4.20 2.18 -7.07
CA CYS A 310 3.44 1.33 -7.99
C CYS A 310 2.70 2.14 -9.07
N GLU A 311 2.19 3.33 -8.76
CA GLU A 311 1.55 4.23 -9.72
C GLU A 311 2.56 4.77 -10.73
N VAL A 312 3.72 5.26 -10.27
CA VAL A 312 4.82 5.70 -11.14
C VAL A 312 5.19 4.62 -12.15
N LEU A 313 5.39 3.38 -11.68
CA LEU A 313 5.73 2.26 -12.55
C LEU A 313 4.58 1.86 -13.50
N SER A 314 3.33 1.82 -12.99
CA SER A 314 2.17 1.35 -13.76
C SER A 314 1.78 2.27 -14.91
N PHE A 315 1.97 3.57 -14.72
CA PHE A 315 1.69 4.60 -15.73
C PHE A 315 2.95 5.04 -16.48
N ASP A 316 4.06 4.31 -16.28
CA ASP A 316 5.35 4.56 -16.93
C ASP A 316 5.81 6.02 -16.82
N GLN A 317 5.67 6.60 -15.61
CA GLN A 317 5.90 8.01 -15.37
C GLN A 317 7.34 8.31 -14.98
N ARG A 318 7.93 9.33 -15.59
CA ARG A 318 9.18 9.95 -15.10
C ARG A 318 8.92 10.56 -13.74
N ALA A 319 9.77 10.28 -12.76
CA ALA A 319 9.53 10.74 -11.41
C ALA A 319 10.78 11.30 -10.74
N VAL A 320 10.55 12.35 -9.94
CA VAL A 320 11.47 12.85 -8.92
C VAL A 320 10.92 12.42 -7.56
N ILE A 321 11.69 11.63 -6.84
CA ILE A 321 11.33 11.19 -5.48
C ILE A 321 12.14 12.01 -4.48
N VAL A 322 11.44 12.66 -3.54
CA VAL A 322 11.99 13.32 -2.36
C VAL A 322 11.57 12.48 -1.15
N PRO A 323 12.35 11.46 -0.76
CA PRO A 323 11.94 10.52 0.26
C PRO A 323 12.06 11.15 1.66
N ARG A 324 11.14 10.81 2.56
CA ARG A 324 11.36 11.03 3.98
C ARG A 324 12.33 9.97 4.54
N THR A 325 13.04 10.36 5.59
CA THR A 325 13.97 9.49 6.32
C THR A 325 13.50 9.20 7.75
N VAL A 326 12.54 9.96 8.28
CA VAL A 326 11.98 9.82 9.62
C VAL A 326 10.48 9.61 9.51
N PRO A 327 9.86 8.70 10.27
CA PRO A 327 10.43 7.82 11.30
C PRO A 327 10.98 6.48 10.78
N ARG A 328 10.95 6.22 9.47
CA ARG A 328 11.41 4.98 8.82
C ARG A 328 12.10 5.30 7.51
N LEU A 329 13.09 4.49 7.16
CA LEU A 329 13.88 4.67 5.93
C LEU A 329 13.28 3.97 4.69
N GLU A 330 12.12 3.34 4.77
CA GLU A 330 11.57 2.56 3.65
C GLU A 330 11.41 3.35 2.34
N GLN A 331 11.14 4.66 2.42
CA GLN A 331 11.02 5.48 1.21
C GLN A 331 12.39 5.78 0.61
N TRP A 332 13.36 6.09 1.46
CA TRP A 332 14.73 6.34 1.04
C TRP A 332 15.36 5.10 0.41
N ILE A 333 15.26 3.95 1.07
CA ILE A 333 15.78 2.67 0.55
C ILE A 333 15.16 2.34 -0.81
N ARG A 334 13.84 2.47 -0.93
CA ARG A 334 13.14 2.25 -2.21
C ARG A 334 13.61 3.20 -3.29
N ALA A 335 13.68 4.50 -3.00
CA ALA A 335 14.06 5.53 -3.95
C ALA A 335 15.52 5.36 -4.41
N SER A 336 16.43 5.05 -3.47
CA SER A 336 17.84 4.79 -3.79
C SER A 336 17.99 3.58 -4.72
N ARG A 337 17.33 2.45 -4.38
CA ARG A 337 17.36 1.26 -5.24
C ARG A 337 16.70 1.50 -6.61
N ALA A 338 15.62 2.27 -6.64
CA ALA A 338 14.94 2.61 -7.88
C ALA A 338 15.80 3.54 -8.76
N GLU A 339 16.55 4.48 -8.17
CA GLU A 339 17.49 5.33 -8.90
C GLU A 339 18.66 4.53 -9.45
N GLU A 340 19.27 3.64 -8.66
CA GLU A 340 20.34 2.72 -9.12
C GLU A 340 19.90 1.87 -10.32
N LEU A 341 18.62 1.51 -10.38
CA LEU A 341 18.02 0.73 -11.47
C LEU A 341 17.54 1.60 -12.64
N GLY A 342 17.69 2.93 -12.56
CA GLY A 342 17.26 3.86 -13.60
C GLY A 342 15.74 4.06 -13.71
N LEU A 343 14.98 3.69 -12.69
CA LEU A 343 13.51 3.80 -12.68
C LEU A 343 13.01 5.21 -12.35
N VAL A 344 13.76 5.95 -11.54
CA VAL A 344 13.40 7.28 -11.04
C VAL A 344 14.66 8.13 -10.80
N ARG A 345 14.47 9.42 -10.54
CA ARG A 345 15.48 10.29 -9.94
C ARG A 345 15.15 10.51 -8.47
N MET A 346 16.10 10.33 -7.56
CA MET A 346 15.97 10.68 -6.15
C MET A 346 16.67 12.00 -5.87
N LEU A 347 16.01 12.91 -5.12
CA LEU A 347 16.64 14.05 -4.50
C LEU A 347 16.86 13.78 -3.02
N GLU A 348 18.09 13.95 -2.56
CA GLU A 348 18.52 13.71 -1.20
C GLU A 348 19.25 14.93 -0.64
N GLU A 349 18.92 15.31 0.63
CA GLU A 349 19.50 16.47 1.28
C GLU A 349 21.03 16.45 1.31
N SER A 350 21.61 15.30 1.68
CA SER A 350 23.06 15.16 1.86
C SER A 350 23.85 15.24 0.55
N ARG A 351 23.25 14.85 -0.57
CA ARG A 351 23.90 14.79 -1.89
C ARG A 351 23.58 15.98 -2.76
N ASP A 352 22.30 16.35 -2.83
CA ASP A 352 21.79 17.32 -3.80
C ASP A 352 21.50 18.67 -3.17
N GLY A 353 21.28 18.74 -1.84
CA GLY A 353 20.68 19.86 -1.16
C GLY A 353 19.22 20.07 -1.57
N LEU A 354 18.30 20.17 -0.62
CA LEU A 354 16.86 20.37 -0.93
C LEU A 354 16.53 21.86 -0.99
N THR A 355 16.99 22.53 -2.06
CA THR A 355 16.73 23.95 -2.32
C THR A 355 15.73 24.14 -3.45
N PRO A 356 15.04 25.29 -3.54
CA PRO A 356 14.17 25.59 -4.68
C PRO A 356 14.86 25.44 -6.02
N GLU A 357 16.13 25.82 -6.12
CA GLU A 357 16.94 25.74 -7.35
C GLU A 357 17.16 24.26 -7.76
N THR A 358 17.48 23.39 -6.79
CA THR A 358 17.63 21.95 -7.04
C THR A 358 16.32 21.36 -7.56
N MET A 359 15.18 21.76 -7.00
CA MET A 359 13.85 21.31 -7.44
C MET A 359 13.50 21.88 -8.83
N ILE A 360 13.81 23.14 -9.13
CA ILE A 360 13.64 23.73 -10.47
C ILE A 360 14.39 22.89 -11.51
N ASN A 361 15.66 22.60 -11.24
CA ASN A 361 16.49 21.80 -12.13
C ASN A 361 15.95 20.38 -12.31
N ALA A 362 15.46 19.76 -11.23
CA ALA A 362 14.88 18.43 -11.28
C ALA A 362 13.59 18.40 -12.13
N ILE A 363 12.69 19.37 -11.97
CA ILE A 363 11.45 19.48 -12.77
C ILE A 363 11.78 19.73 -14.24
N ARG A 364 12.72 20.62 -14.55
CA ARG A 364 13.15 20.92 -15.94
C ARG A 364 13.77 19.70 -16.62
N ASN A 365 14.44 18.83 -15.85
CA ASN A 365 15.07 17.63 -16.37
C ASN A 365 14.15 16.41 -16.44
N LEU A 366 12.91 16.45 -15.93
CA LEU A 366 11.96 15.34 -16.01
C LEU A 366 11.82 14.77 -17.45
N PRO A 367 11.67 15.61 -18.51
CA PRO A 367 11.52 15.07 -19.88
C PRO A 367 12.75 14.30 -20.38
N ASN A 368 13.92 14.52 -19.80
CA ASN A 368 15.18 13.89 -20.18
C ASN A 368 15.46 12.59 -19.43
N GLN A 369 14.67 12.26 -18.40
CA GLN A 369 14.81 10.99 -17.68
C GLN A 369 14.34 9.83 -18.56
N PRO A 370 14.93 8.62 -18.44
CA PRO A 370 14.38 7.43 -19.05
C PRO A 370 12.99 7.13 -18.49
N LEU A 371 12.18 6.41 -19.25
CA LEU A 371 10.93 5.84 -18.74
C LEU A 371 11.24 4.60 -17.90
N PRO A 372 10.49 4.31 -16.82
CA PRO A 372 10.67 3.09 -16.02
C PRO A 372 10.66 1.81 -16.85
N SER A 373 9.83 1.72 -17.90
CA SER A 373 9.74 0.57 -18.81
C SER A 373 11.01 0.33 -19.61
N GLN A 374 11.89 1.32 -19.74
CA GLN A 374 13.18 1.19 -20.43
C GLN A 374 14.27 0.58 -19.55
N ALA A 375 14.09 0.60 -18.23
CA ALA A 375 15.09 0.19 -17.26
C ALA A 375 14.93 -1.27 -16.80
N ILE A 376 13.70 -1.73 -16.60
CA ILE A 376 13.40 -3.10 -16.17
C ILE A 376 12.40 -3.73 -17.12
N GLY A 377 12.73 -4.97 -17.56
CA GLY A 377 11.91 -5.75 -18.47
C GLY A 377 10.72 -6.44 -17.80
N GLU A 378 10.38 -7.64 -18.31
CA GLU A 378 9.22 -8.43 -17.92
C GLU A 378 9.17 -8.76 -16.41
N GLY A 379 7.97 -8.92 -15.86
CA GLY A 379 7.72 -9.38 -14.50
C GLY A 379 7.64 -8.28 -13.42
N LEU A 380 8.04 -7.04 -13.74
CA LEU A 380 8.05 -5.96 -12.75
C LEU A 380 6.65 -5.69 -12.16
N LEU A 381 5.62 -5.67 -12.99
CA LEU A 381 4.23 -5.30 -12.66
C LEU A 381 3.23 -6.46 -12.66
N ASP A 382 3.71 -7.70 -12.57
CA ASP A 382 2.86 -8.91 -12.62
C ASP A 382 2.27 -9.28 -11.26
N GLY A 383 2.41 -8.41 -10.25
CA GLY A 383 2.07 -8.70 -8.87
C GLY A 383 0.63 -9.17 -8.65
N LEU A 384 -0.35 -8.53 -9.28
CA LEU A 384 -1.76 -8.93 -9.14
C LEU A 384 -2.05 -10.25 -9.82
N ASP A 385 -1.44 -10.53 -10.97
CA ASP A 385 -1.59 -11.79 -11.70
C ASP A 385 -0.95 -12.96 -10.93
N HIS A 386 0.21 -12.73 -10.31
CA HIS A 386 0.83 -13.71 -9.43
C HIS A 386 -0.04 -13.99 -8.20
N VAL A 387 -0.55 -12.95 -7.54
CA VAL A 387 -1.46 -13.10 -6.40
C VAL A 387 -2.70 -13.91 -6.77
N THR A 388 -3.35 -13.61 -7.89
CA THR A 388 -4.56 -14.35 -8.30
C THR A 388 -4.26 -15.81 -8.63
N ARG A 389 -3.11 -16.11 -9.22
CA ARG A 389 -2.63 -17.49 -9.42
C ARG A 389 -2.38 -18.23 -8.11
N ARG A 390 -1.75 -17.55 -7.12
CA ARG A 390 -1.51 -18.14 -5.79
C ARG A 390 -2.84 -18.41 -5.05
N VAL A 391 -3.79 -17.46 -5.09
CA VAL A 391 -5.13 -17.65 -4.52
C VAL A 391 -5.79 -18.91 -5.08
N ARG A 392 -5.81 -19.09 -6.41
CA ARG A 392 -6.36 -20.28 -7.05
C ARG A 392 -5.66 -21.57 -6.59
N ALA A 393 -4.33 -21.54 -6.50
CA ALA A 393 -3.55 -22.69 -6.06
C ALA A 393 -3.81 -23.06 -4.58
N LEU A 394 -4.03 -22.07 -3.72
CA LEU A 394 -4.38 -22.32 -2.31
C LEU A 394 -5.79 -22.90 -2.19
N LEU A 395 -6.77 -22.37 -2.93
CA LEU A 395 -8.14 -22.84 -2.92
C LEU A 395 -8.27 -24.29 -3.44
N SER A 396 -7.51 -24.67 -4.47
CA SER A 396 -7.51 -26.04 -4.99
C SER A 396 -6.98 -27.06 -3.99
N LYS A 397 -5.95 -26.72 -3.20
CA LYS A 397 -5.41 -27.57 -2.14
C LYS A 397 -6.42 -27.80 -1.01
N THR A 398 -7.21 -26.79 -0.66
CA THR A 398 -8.25 -26.89 0.38
C THR A 398 -9.38 -27.83 -0.03
N SER A 399 -9.75 -27.85 -1.29
CA SER A 399 -10.80 -28.73 -1.82
C SER A 399 -10.40 -30.22 -1.79
N HIS A 400 -9.12 -30.55 -1.97
CA HIS A 400 -8.63 -31.92 -1.90
C HIS A 400 -8.56 -32.45 -0.46
N GLN A 401 -8.19 -31.61 0.51
CA GLN A 401 -8.14 -31.99 1.93
C GLN A 401 -9.53 -32.17 2.58
N ALA A 402 -10.57 -31.56 2.01
CA ALA A 402 -11.95 -31.73 2.48
C ALA A 402 -12.64 -32.99 1.87
N ALA A 403 -12.02 -33.62 0.86
CA ALA A 403 -12.51 -34.78 0.16
C ALA A 403 -11.86 -36.10 0.63
N GLU A 404 -10.80 -36.02 1.46
CA GLU A 404 -10.18 -37.15 2.20
C GLU A 404 -10.76 -37.24 3.62
#